data_eb0e418ddde7533bdbe40dab18275695
#
_entry.id   eb0e418ddde7533bdbe40dab18275695
#
_cell.length_a   1.000
_cell.length_b   1.000
_cell.length_c   1.000
_cell.angle_alpha   90.00
_cell.angle_beta   90.00
_cell.angle_gamma   90.00
#
_symmetry.space_group_name_H-M   'P 1'
#
loop_
_entity.id
_entity.type
_entity.pdbx_description
1 polymer ?
#
loop_
_entity_poly.entity_id
_entity_poly.type
_entity_poly.pdbx_seq_one_letter_code
_entity_poly.pdbx_strand_id
1 'polypeptide(L)'
;GSLYEIERAAKETGVRSCLCYEISDRDGKEKARDSVMENAELIRHARKEDTGMIAGMMGMHAQFTISDETMELAAANKPDGVGYHIHVAEGIEDLHHCLKHYGKRIVDRLMDWGILGEKTLLGHCIYINGHEMDLIKETNTMVVHNPESNMGNACGCPPTMELVHRGILTGLGTDGYTHDMTESYKVANVLHKHHLCDPNAAWGEVPQMLFDGNVKIAERYFPQKLGVLKEGAAADVIVVDYDPLTPMNGDNTNSHILFGMTGKQVVTTVANGKVLMKDRELVSID
;
A
#
# COMPACT_ATOMS: atom_id res chain seq x y z
N GLY A 1 13.98 -14.90 11.26
CA GLY A 1 14.12 -13.71 10.45
C GLY A 1 13.42 -12.50 11.04
N SER A 2 13.53 -11.36 10.36
CA SER A 2 12.97 -10.08 10.84
C SER A 2 11.45 -10.04 10.85
N LEU A 3 10.77 -10.79 9.96
CA LEU A 3 9.30 -10.82 9.91
C LEU A 3 8.67 -11.36 11.19
N TYR A 4 9.29 -12.32 11.87
CA TYR A 4 8.78 -12.80 13.15
C TYR A 4 8.83 -11.75 14.24
N GLU A 5 9.90 -10.94 14.26
CA GLU A 5 10.02 -9.85 15.22
C GLU A 5 9.01 -8.74 14.93
N ILE A 6 8.79 -8.43 13.64
CA ILE A 6 7.78 -7.45 13.21
C ILE A 6 6.37 -7.96 13.52
N GLU A 7 6.07 -9.23 13.26
CA GLU A 7 4.79 -9.85 13.62
C GLU A 7 4.55 -9.79 15.13
N ARG A 8 5.57 -10.12 15.93
CA ARG A 8 5.50 -10.03 17.39
C ARG A 8 5.20 -8.60 17.84
N ALA A 9 5.94 -7.62 17.31
CA ALA A 9 5.70 -6.21 17.60
C ALA A 9 4.29 -5.75 17.20
N ALA A 10 3.79 -6.17 16.03
CA ALA A 10 2.43 -5.86 15.60
C ALA A 10 1.37 -6.44 16.55
N LYS A 11 1.57 -7.67 17.03
CA LYS A 11 0.68 -8.32 18.00
C LYS A 11 0.73 -7.64 19.37
N GLU A 12 1.91 -7.30 19.88
CA GLU A 12 2.11 -6.63 21.16
C GLU A 12 1.48 -5.24 21.15
N THR A 13 1.71 -4.47 20.08
CA THR A 13 1.14 -3.13 19.91
C THR A 13 -0.36 -3.16 19.62
N GLY A 14 -0.85 -4.24 18.98
CA GLY A 14 -2.26 -4.39 18.58
C GLY A 14 -2.59 -3.72 17.25
N VAL A 15 -1.60 -3.43 16.42
CA VAL A 15 -1.78 -2.81 15.09
C VAL A 15 -2.15 -3.87 14.06
N ARG A 16 -3.21 -3.62 13.27
CA ARG A 16 -3.58 -4.47 12.13
C ARG A 16 -2.51 -4.38 11.05
N SER A 17 -1.95 -5.52 10.64
CA SER A 17 -0.78 -5.57 9.76
C SER A 17 -0.86 -6.65 8.70
N CYS A 18 -0.61 -6.28 7.45
CA CYS A 18 -0.31 -7.23 6.37
C CYS A 18 1.19 -7.14 6.08
N LEU A 19 1.92 -8.20 6.36
CA LEU A 19 3.37 -8.19 6.43
C LEU A 19 3.98 -8.94 5.24
N CYS A 20 5.14 -8.47 4.77
CA CYS A 20 5.97 -9.16 3.81
C CYS A 20 7.43 -8.74 3.95
N TYR A 21 8.34 -9.58 3.46
CA TYR A 21 9.76 -9.31 3.35
C TYR A 21 10.15 -9.05 1.90
N GLU A 22 11.00 -8.09 1.66
CA GLU A 22 11.45 -7.68 0.33
C GLU A 22 12.45 -8.69 -0.27
N ILE A 23 11.97 -9.57 -1.15
CA ILE A 23 12.81 -10.51 -1.90
C ILE A 23 13.65 -9.77 -2.92
N SER A 24 14.97 -9.99 -2.92
CA SER A 24 15.92 -9.37 -3.85
C SER A 24 17.18 -10.20 -3.96
N ASP A 25 17.81 -10.24 -5.14
CA ASP A 25 19.10 -10.87 -5.39
C ASP A 25 20.31 -9.97 -5.05
N ARG A 26 20.07 -8.73 -4.59
CA ARG A 26 21.12 -7.73 -4.30
C ARG A 26 22.15 -8.23 -3.29
N ASP A 27 21.71 -9.04 -2.31
CA ASP A 27 22.55 -9.60 -1.27
C ASP A 27 22.95 -11.07 -1.55
N GLY A 28 22.71 -11.55 -2.75
CA GLY A 28 23.04 -12.89 -3.23
C GLY A 28 21.90 -13.89 -3.12
N LYS A 29 22.05 -14.99 -3.85
CA LYS A 29 21.01 -16.02 -4.04
C LYS A 29 20.57 -16.72 -2.74
N GLU A 30 21.49 -16.93 -1.80
CA GLU A 30 21.16 -17.57 -0.52
C GLU A 30 20.18 -16.71 0.27
N LYS A 31 20.47 -15.40 0.40
CA LYS A 31 19.55 -14.46 1.08
C LYS A 31 18.24 -14.28 0.34
N ALA A 32 18.25 -14.29 -1.00
CA ALA A 32 17.03 -14.25 -1.79
C ALA A 32 16.15 -15.47 -1.51
N ARG A 33 16.73 -16.67 -1.45
CA ARG A 33 16.05 -17.91 -1.08
C ARG A 33 15.47 -17.83 0.33
N ASP A 34 16.28 -17.41 1.31
CA ASP A 34 15.84 -17.26 2.70
C ASP A 34 14.65 -16.29 2.80
N SER A 35 14.68 -15.19 2.06
CA SER A 35 13.61 -14.20 2.01
C SER A 35 12.31 -14.77 1.42
N VAL A 36 12.41 -15.63 0.39
CA VAL A 36 11.25 -16.35 -0.16
C VAL A 36 10.64 -17.26 0.89
N MET A 37 11.47 -18.04 1.58
CA MET A 37 11.01 -18.99 2.60
C MET A 37 10.41 -18.27 3.81
N GLU A 38 10.99 -17.15 4.24
CA GLU A 38 10.48 -16.33 5.34
C GLU A 38 9.08 -15.76 5.04
N ASN A 39 8.86 -15.23 3.82
CA ASN A 39 7.52 -14.81 3.38
C ASN A 39 6.51 -15.96 3.41
N ALA A 40 6.89 -17.10 2.80
CA ALA A 40 6.00 -18.25 2.71
C ALA A 40 5.63 -18.80 4.10
N GLU A 41 6.56 -18.79 5.03
CA GLU A 41 6.36 -19.26 6.41
C GLU A 41 5.45 -18.29 7.18
N LEU A 42 5.73 -16.98 7.11
CA LEU A 42 4.86 -15.96 7.70
C LEU A 42 3.42 -16.08 7.20
N ILE A 43 3.21 -16.22 5.89
CA ILE A 43 1.88 -16.35 5.30
C ILE A 43 1.15 -17.57 5.87
N ARG A 44 1.85 -18.71 5.99
CA ARG A 44 1.26 -19.93 6.57
C ARG A 44 0.94 -19.76 8.06
N HIS A 45 1.76 -19.01 8.78
CA HIS A 45 1.55 -18.69 10.19
C HIS A 45 0.37 -17.73 10.37
N ALA A 46 0.33 -16.63 9.64
CA ALA A 46 -0.74 -15.65 9.68
C ALA A 46 -2.13 -16.24 9.38
N ARG A 47 -2.21 -17.28 8.54
CA ARG A 47 -3.46 -18.00 8.26
C ARG A 47 -4.02 -18.80 9.44
N LYS A 48 -3.22 -19.10 10.43
CA LYS A 48 -3.65 -19.80 11.65
C LYS A 48 -4.16 -18.83 12.71
N GLU A 49 -3.94 -17.54 12.50
CA GLU A 49 -4.46 -16.48 13.36
C GLU A 49 -5.96 -16.30 13.15
N ASP A 50 -6.72 -16.36 14.21
CA ASP A 50 -8.19 -16.21 14.20
C ASP A 50 -8.65 -14.78 14.52
N THR A 51 -7.71 -13.90 14.93
CA THR A 51 -8.00 -12.51 15.29
C THR A 51 -8.34 -11.63 14.08
N GLY A 52 -7.90 -12.00 12.87
CA GLY A 52 -8.01 -11.19 11.68
C GLY A 52 -7.16 -9.91 11.72
N MET A 53 -6.11 -9.88 12.56
CA MET A 53 -5.24 -8.71 12.73
C MET A 53 -3.93 -8.84 11.97
N ILE A 54 -3.51 -10.05 11.63
CA ILE A 54 -2.26 -10.31 10.89
C ILE A 54 -2.57 -11.02 9.59
N ALA A 55 -2.03 -10.50 8.50
CA ALA A 55 -2.04 -11.12 7.18
C ALA A 55 -0.62 -11.11 6.59
N GLY A 56 -0.39 -11.84 5.52
CA GLY A 56 0.91 -11.90 4.84
C GLY A 56 0.77 -11.90 3.32
N MET A 57 1.77 -11.34 2.66
CA MET A 57 1.95 -11.31 1.20
C MET A 57 3.31 -11.85 0.82
N MET A 58 3.50 -12.23 -0.45
CA MET A 58 4.82 -12.48 -1.01
C MET A 58 5.45 -11.14 -1.40
N GLY A 59 6.33 -10.61 -0.56
CA GLY A 59 7.02 -9.32 -0.81
C GLY A 59 8.14 -9.48 -1.82
N MET A 60 8.25 -8.54 -2.73
CA MET A 60 9.29 -8.45 -3.75
C MET A 60 9.80 -7.01 -3.83
N HIS A 61 11.09 -6.81 -4.08
CA HIS A 61 11.61 -5.47 -4.29
C HIS A 61 11.09 -4.89 -5.62
N ALA A 62 11.80 -5.14 -6.71
CA ALA A 62 11.43 -4.70 -8.04
C ALA A 62 11.99 -5.67 -9.08
N GLN A 63 11.38 -5.73 -10.27
CA GLN A 63 11.72 -6.73 -11.28
C GLN A 63 13.20 -6.71 -11.70
N PHE A 64 13.87 -5.55 -11.65
CA PHE A 64 15.28 -5.42 -12.06
C PHE A 64 16.28 -5.94 -11.02
N THR A 65 15.84 -6.20 -9.82
CA THR A 65 16.67 -6.74 -8.73
C THR A 65 16.38 -8.21 -8.43
N ILE A 66 15.51 -8.85 -9.22
CA ILE A 66 15.08 -10.22 -9.01
C ILE A 66 15.32 -11.02 -10.30
N SER A 67 16.16 -12.04 -10.21
CA SER A 67 16.44 -12.95 -11.32
C SER A 67 15.25 -13.85 -11.64
N ASP A 68 15.21 -14.41 -12.85
CA ASP A 68 14.19 -15.37 -13.23
C ASP A 68 14.19 -16.61 -12.31
N GLU A 69 15.35 -17.06 -11.86
CA GLU A 69 15.49 -18.15 -10.89
C GLU A 69 14.80 -17.82 -9.55
N THR A 70 14.96 -16.59 -9.06
CA THR A 70 14.32 -16.15 -7.82
C THR A 70 12.82 -15.90 -8.01
N MET A 71 12.39 -15.42 -9.19
CA MET A 71 10.98 -15.32 -9.54
C MET A 71 10.31 -16.70 -9.53
N GLU A 72 10.92 -17.71 -10.17
CA GLU A 72 10.44 -19.09 -10.18
C GLU A 72 10.36 -19.66 -8.76
N LEU A 73 11.40 -19.44 -7.95
CA LEU A 73 11.42 -19.90 -6.56
C LEU A 73 10.28 -19.25 -5.73
N ALA A 74 10.06 -17.95 -5.90
CA ALA A 74 8.97 -17.24 -5.23
C ALA A 74 7.60 -17.77 -5.66
N ALA A 75 7.39 -17.97 -6.96
CA ALA A 75 6.15 -18.53 -7.49
C ALA A 75 5.88 -19.96 -6.98
N ALA A 76 6.92 -20.81 -6.93
CA ALA A 76 6.80 -22.19 -6.46
C ALA A 76 6.52 -22.30 -4.95
N ASN A 77 6.90 -21.31 -4.14
CA ASN A 77 6.73 -21.33 -2.69
C ASN A 77 5.60 -20.44 -2.17
N LYS A 78 5.01 -19.60 -3.02
CA LYS A 78 3.88 -18.75 -2.65
C LYS A 78 2.68 -19.60 -2.26
N PRO A 79 2.14 -19.46 -1.04
CA PRO A 79 0.91 -20.15 -0.66
C PRO A 79 -0.27 -19.70 -1.52
N ASP A 80 -1.20 -20.62 -1.82
CA ASP A 80 -2.39 -20.33 -2.62
C ASP A 80 -3.23 -19.20 -2.00
N GLY A 81 -3.92 -18.42 -2.85
CA GLY A 81 -4.87 -17.40 -2.43
C GLY A 81 -4.25 -16.16 -1.75
N VAL A 82 -2.93 -15.96 -1.85
CA VAL A 82 -2.26 -14.68 -1.57
C VAL A 82 -1.66 -14.08 -2.82
N GLY A 83 -1.43 -12.77 -2.80
CA GLY A 83 -0.78 -12.04 -3.87
C GLY A 83 0.65 -11.62 -3.53
N TYR A 84 1.16 -10.75 -4.36
CA TYR A 84 2.49 -10.16 -4.24
C TYR A 84 2.41 -8.69 -3.85
N HIS A 85 3.46 -8.19 -3.24
CA HIS A 85 3.71 -6.76 -3.06
C HIS A 85 5.05 -6.43 -3.74
N ILE A 86 5.05 -5.55 -4.72
CA ILE A 86 6.23 -5.26 -5.55
C ILE A 86 6.24 -3.79 -6.01
N HIS A 87 7.42 -3.16 -6.04
CA HIS A 87 7.62 -1.86 -6.67
C HIS A 87 7.63 -2.01 -8.19
N VAL A 88 6.89 -1.17 -8.89
CA VAL A 88 6.69 -1.27 -10.34
C VAL A 88 6.91 0.08 -11.00
N ALA A 89 7.87 0.12 -11.91
CA ALA A 89 8.12 1.30 -12.74
C ALA A 89 8.25 2.60 -11.93
N GLU A 90 8.92 2.52 -10.77
CA GLU A 90 9.15 3.68 -9.91
C GLU A 90 10.15 4.62 -10.57
N GLY A 91 11.34 4.13 -10.93
CA GLY A 91 12.34 4.86 -11.69
C GLY A 91 12.30 4.52 -13.18
N ILE A 92 12.69 5.44 -14.03
CA ILE A 92 12.80 5.20 -15.49
C ILE A 92 13.82 4.09 -15.80
N GLU A 93 14.80 3.89 -14.93
CA GLU A 93 15.82 2.85 -15.02
C GLU A 93 15.21 1.44 -14.94
N ASP A 94 14.17 1.25 -14.12
CA ASP A 94 13.45 -0.03 -14.03
C ASP A 94 12.83 -0.39 -15.39
N LEU A 95 12.16 0.57 -16.04
CA LEU A 95 11.63 0.39 -17.39
C LEU A 95 12.73 0.10 -18.41
N HIS A 96 13.81 0.89 -18.43
CA HIS A 96 14.91 0.69 -19.37
C HIS A 96 15.60 -0.67 -19.17
N HIS A 97 15.77 -1.09 -17.92
CA HIS A 97 16.29 -2.41 -17.61
C HIS A 97 15.41 -3.51 -18.19
N CYS A 98 14.12 -3.44 -17.96
CA CYS A 98 13.16 -4.46 -18.43
C CYS A 98 13.14 -4.54 -19.97
N LEU A 99 13.07 -3.41 -20.65
CA LEU A 99 13.12 -3.35 -22.12
C LEU A 99 14.44 -3.92 -22.67
N LYS A 100 15.58 -3.56 -22.07
CA LYS A 100 16.91 -4.01 -22.52
C LYS A 100 17.12 -5.51 -22.35
N HIS A 101 16.71 -6.07 -21.22
CA HIS A 101 17.04 -7.45 -20.86
C HIS A 101 15.98 -8.45 -21.28
N TYR A 102 14.71 -8.03 -21.35
CA TYR A 102 13.58 -8.92 -21.60
C TYR A 102 12.76 -8.55 -22.85
N GLY A 103 13.03 -7.39 -23.48
CA GLY A 103 12.30 -6.89 -24.65
C GLY A 103 10.82 -6.60 -24.36
N LYS A 104 10.44 -6.46 -23.10
CA LYS A 104 9.07 -6.25 -22.61
C LYS A 104 9.02 -5.10 -21.64
N ARG A 105 7.83 -4.53 -21.45
CA ARG A 105 7.57 -3.59 -20.38
C ARG A 105 7.35 -4.33 -19.06
N ILE A 106 7.36 -3.61 -17.95
CA ILE A 106 7.41 -4.21 -16.61
C ILE A 106 6.15 -5.01 -16.32
N VAL A 107 4.96 -4.44 -16.56
CA VAL A 107 3.69 -5.11 -16.24
C VAL A 107 3.47 -6.33 -17.14
N ASP A 108 3.90 -6.28 -18.43
CA ASP A 108 3.89 -7.44 -19.32
C ASP A 108 4.74 -8.59 -18.77
N ARG A 109 5.95 -8.27 -18.25
CA ARG A 109 6.81 -9.28 -17.63
C ARG A 109 6.19 -9.88 -16.38
N LEU A 110 5.58 -9.05 -15.53
CA LEU A 110 4.89 -9.50 -14.32
C LEU A 110 3.67 -10.38 -14.66
N MET A 111 2.98 -10.08 -15.76
CA MET A 111 1.88 -10.91 -16.28
C MET A 111 2.38 -12.30 -16.70
N ASP A 112 3.50 -12.38 -17.43
CA ASP A 112 4.10 -13.66 -17.85
C ASP A 112 4.45 -14.56 -16.66
N TRP A 113 4.87 -13.96 -15.53
CA TRP A 113 5.20 -14.67 -14.29
C TRP A 113 3.98 -14.97 -13.41
N GLY A 114 2.76 -14.58 -13.82
CA GLY A 114 1.54 -14.79 -13.04
C GLY A 114 1.54 -14.01 -11.71
N ILE A 115 2.24 -12.87 -11.67
CA ILE A 115 2.32 -12.01 -10.48
C ILE A 115 1.06 -11.17 -10.33
N LEU A 116 0.47 -10.72 -11.46
CA LEU A 116 -0.73 -9.90 -11.42
C LEU A 116 -1.94 -10.71 -10.91
N GLY A 117 -2.85 -10.02 -10.24
CA GLY A 117 -4.07 -10.63 -9.73
C GLY A 117 -4.69 -9.83 -8.58
N GLU A 118 -5.89 -10.24 -8.22
CA GLU A 118 -6.76 -9.53 -7.26
C GLU A 118 -6.08 -9.21 -5.91
N LYS A 119 -5.17 -10.06 -5.44
CA LYS A 119 -4.44 -9.87 -4.18
C LYS A 119 -3.01 -9.36 -4.36
N THR A 120 -2.65 -8.89 -5.54
CA THR A 120 -1.35 -8.27 -5.79
C THR A 120 -1.43 -6.77 -5.68
N LEU A 121 -0.43 -6.17 -5.03
CA LEU A 121 -0.29 -4.75 -4.78
C LEU A 121 0.96 -4.24 -5.49
N LEU A 122 0.78 -3.31 -6.44
CA LEU A 122 1.86 -2.67 -7.17
C LEU A 122 2.14 -1.29 -6.56
N GLY A 123 3.36 -1.07 -6.10
CA GLY A 123 3.82 0.25 -5.64
C GLY A 123 4.15 1.16 -6.80
N HIS A 124 3.86 2.46 -6.67
CA HIS A 124 4.26 3.58 -7.54
C HIS A 124 3.61 3.60 -8.92
N CYS A 125 3.94 2.71 -9.84
CA CYS A 125 3.43 2.67 -11.21
C CYS A 125 3.62 3.99 -11.97
N ILE A 126 4.81 4.63 -11.87
CA ILE A 126 5.07 5.97 -12.45
C ILE A 126 5.22 5.88 -13.98
N TYR A 127 6.05 4.96 -14.46
CA TYR A 127 6.42 4.85 -15.88
C TYR A 127 5.65 3.76 -16.64
N ILE A 128 4.39 3.52 -16.24
CA ILE A 128 3.48 2.62 -16.96
C ILE A 128 2.77 3.35 -18.10
N ASN A 129 2.26 2.59 -19.08
CA ASN A 129 1.49 3.11 -20.20
C ASN A 129 0.03 2.58 -20.20
N GLY A 130 -0.77 3.02 -21.19
CA GLY A 130 -2.18 2.64 -21.28
C GLY A 130 -2.42 1.14 -21.40
N HIS A 131 -1.57 0.41 -22.14
CA HIS A 131 -1.65 -1.05 -22.25
C HIS A 131 -1.38 -1.73 -20.89
N GLU A 132 -0.36 -1.28 -20.16
CA GLU A 132 -0.06 -1.80 -18.82
C GLU A 132 -1.20 -1.51 -17.82
N MET A 133 -1.87 -0.35 -17.94
CA MET A 133 -3.07 -0.07 -17.14
C MET A 133 -4.23 -1.01 -17.49
N ASP A 134 -4.40 -1.37 -18.76
CA ASP A 134 -5.42 -2.33 -19.18
C ASP A 134 -5.15 -3.72 -18.57
N LEU A 135 -3.90 -4.21 -18.56
CA LEU A 135 -3.52 -5.46 -17.91
C LEU A 135 -3.77 -5.42 -16.38
N ILE A 136 -3.43 -4.31 -15.71
CA ILE A 136 -3.69 -4.12 -14.29
C ILE A 136 -5.19 -4.19 -14.00
N LYS A 137 -6.01 -3.54 -14.84
CA LYS A 137 -7.47 -3.55 -14.72
C LYS A 137 -8.06 -4.94 -14.96
N GLU A 138 -7.68 -5.60 -16.04
CA GLU A 138 -8.19 -6.93 -16.44
C GLU A 138 -7.90 -8.01 -15.39
N THR A 139 -6.75 -7.91 -14.73
CA THR A 139 -6.35 -8.82 -13.66
C THR A 139 -6.87 -8.41 -12.28
N ASN A 140 -7.61 -7.29 -12.18
CA ASN A 140 -8.08 -6.74 -10.92
C ASN A 140 -6.95 -6.49 -9.91
N THR A 141 -5.74 -6.18 -10.39
CA THR A 141 -4.56 -5.89 -9.58
C THR A 141 -4.70 -4.50 -8.95
N MET A 142 -4.16 -4.32 -7.75
CA MET A 142 -4.21 -3.08 -7.00
C MET A 142 -2.97 -2.23 -7.21
N VAL A 143 -3.12 -0.91 -7.10
CA VAL A 143 -2.01 0.05 -7.15
C VAL A 143 -1.99 0.90 -5.89
N VAL A 144 -0.81 1.26 -5.38
CA VAL A 144 -0.63 2.23 -4.30
C VAL A 144 0.26 3.37 -4.76
N HIS A 145 -0.26 4.58 -4.61
CA HIS A 145 0.44 5.83 -4.86
C HIS A 145 1.15 6.31 -3.59
N ASN A 146 2.46 6.56 -3.69
CA ASN A 146 3.32 7.00 -2.59
C ASN A 146 3.89 8.40 -2.91
N PRO A 147 3.14 9.48 -2.68
CA PRO A 147 3.49 10.79 -3.23
C PRO A 147 4.80 11.37 -2.69
N GLU A 148 5.05 11.29 -1.37
CA GLU A 148 6.27 11.81 -0.76
C GLU A 148 7.51 11.06 -1.24
N SER A 149 7.42 9.74 -1.32
CA SER A 149 8.52 8.90 -1.82
C SER A 149 8.83 9.22 -3.28
N ASN A 150 7.82 9.30 -4.13
CA ASN A 150 7.99 9.63 -5.54
C ASN A 150 8.67 10.99 -5.75
N MET A 151 8.31 11.98 -4.93
CA MET A 151 8.91 13.32 -4.96
C MET A 151 10.31 13.32 -4.34
N GLY A 152 10.48 12.71 -3.18
CA GLY A 152 11.76 12.69 -2.45
C GLY A 152 12.86 11.92 -3.17
N ASN A 153 12.50 10.84 -3.86
CA ASN A 153 13.42 10.08 -4.73
C ASN A 153 13.54 10.69 -6.14
N ALA A 154 12.85 11.80 -6.42
CA ALA A 154 12.83 12.45 -7.73
C ALA A 154 12.41 11.51 -8.88
N CYS A 155 11.56 10.53 -8.61
CA CYS A 155 11.12 9.53 -9.58
C CYS A 155 10.09 10.07 -10.58
N GLY A 156 9.32 11.08 -10.20
CA GLY A 156 8.27 11.67 -11.03
C GLY A 156 6.87 11.54 -10.46
N CYS A 157 5.86 11.82 -11.29
CA CYS A 157 4.45 11.76 -10.91
C CYS A 157 3.75 10.63 -11.68
N PRO A 158 3.13 9.65 -11.02
CA PRO A 158 2.40 8.58 -11.68
C PRO A 158 1.11 9.08 -12.33
N PRO A 159 0.57 8.38 -13.32
CA PRO A 159 -0.72 8.69 -13.95
C PRO A 159 -1.91 8.28 -13.06
N THR A 160 -1.85 8.62 -11.78
CA THR A 160 -2.79 8.14 -10.74
C THR A 160 -4.23 8.57 -11.01
N MET A 161 -4.43 9.79 -11.53
CA MET A 161 -5.78 10.26 -11.88
C MET A 161 -6.39 9.38 -12.96
N GLU A 162 -5.60 9.00 -13.97
CA GLU A 162 -6.06 8.09 -15.02
C GLU A 162 -6.34 6.68 -14.49
N LEU A 163 -5.50 6.14 -13.59
CA LEU A 163 -5.76 4.85 -12.93
C LEU A 163 -7.13 4.84 -12.23
N VAL A 164 -7.41 5.89 -11.43
CA VAL A 164 -8.69 6.03 -10.72
C VAL A 164 -9.86 6.16 -11.70
N HIS A 165 -9.74 7.00 -12.74
CA HIS A 165 -10.79 7.20 -13.75
C HIS A 165 -11.06 5.94 -14.58
N ARG A 166 -10.06 5.09 -14.80
CA ARG A 166 -10.24 3.77 -15.44
C ARG A 166 -10.90 2.75 -14.51
N GLY A 167 -11.12 3.09 -13.24
CA GLY A 167 -11.70 2.20 -12.23
C GLY A 167 -10.73 1.14 -11.72
N ILE A 168 -9.42 1.36 -11.85
CA ILE A 168 -8.38 0.52 -11.23
C ILE A 168 -8.37 0.83 -9.72
N LEU A 169 -8.41 -0.21 -8.89
CA LEU A 169 -8.36 -0.04 -7.44
C LEU A 169 -7.01 0.54 -7.03
N THR A 170 -7.05 1.82 -6.68
CA THR A 170 -5.87 2.60 -6.32
C THR A 170 -6.02 3.11 -4.89
N GLY A 171 -4.98 2.89 -4.09
CA GLY A 171 -4.87 3.39 -2.72
C GLY A 171 -3.78 4.45 -2.57
N LEU A 172 -3.71 5.03 -1.39
CA LEU A 172 -2.70 5.99 -0.97
C LEU A 172 -1.78 5.34 0.06
N GLY A 173 -0.47 5.47 -0.13
CA GLY A 173 0.56 4.94 0.76
C GLY A 173 1.56 6.01 1.16
N THR A 174 2.46 5.63 2.06
CA THR A 174 3.49 6.51 2.63
C THR A 174 4.90 6.12 2.23
N ASP A 175 5.10 4.84 1.83
CA ASP A 175 6.43 4.27 1.68
C ASP A 175 7.28 4.53 2.95
N GLY A 176 8.58 4.71 2.83
CA GLY A 176 9.48 5.01 3.93
C GLY A 176 9.61 6.50 4.30
N TYR A 177 8.81 7.39 3.71
CA TYR A 177 8.97 8.85 3.86
C TYR A 177 8.21 9.45 5.03
N THR A 178 7.03 8.97 5.33
CA THR A 178 6.22 9.46 6.45
C THR A 178 5.45 8.34 7.12
N HIS A 179 4.96 8.57 8.33
CA HIS A 179 3.99 7.70 9.01
C HIS A 179 2.62 8.40 9.15
N ASP A 180 2.46 9.58 8.53
CA ASP A 180 1.25 10.40 8.60
C ASP A 180 0.48 10.35 7.29
N MET A 181 -0.61 9.57 7.25
CA MET A 181 -1.48 9.48 6.07
C MET A 181 -2.18 10.81 5.73
N THR A 182 -2.32 11.74 6.68
CA THR A 182 -2.87 13.07 6.38
C THR A 182 -1.87 13.93 5.62
N GLU A 183 -0.57 13.70 5.84
CA GLU A 183 0.50 14.32 5.06
C GLU A 183 0.49 13.79 3.62
N SER A 184 0.47 12.45 3.44
CA SER A 184 0.35 11.84 2.10
C SER A 184 -0.89 12.29 1.35
N TYR A 185 -2.01 12.44 2.05
CA TYR A 185 -3.25 12.97 1.49
C TYR A 185 -3.07 14.39 0.92
N LYS A 186 -2.44 15.27 1.68
CA LYS A 186 -2.15 16.65 1.27
C LYS A 186 -1.16 16.69 0.11
N VAL A 187 -0.07 15.95 0.21
CA VAL A 187 0.99 15.91 -0.81
C VAL A 187 0.46 15.35 -2.13
N ALA A 188 -0.33 14.27 -2.10
CA ALA A 188 -0.97 13.73 -3.30
C ALA A 188 -1.84 14.79 -4.01
N ASN A 189 -2.66 15.52 -3.27
CA ASN A 189 -3.52 16.57 -3.83
C ASN A 189 -2.68 17.69 -4.51
N VAL A 190 -1.65 18.17 -3.82
CA VAL A 190 -0.79 19.26 -4.33
C VAL A 190 0.07 18.80 -5.51
N LEU A 191 0.63 17.59 -5.44
CA LEU A 191 1.47 17.02 -6.49
C LEU A 191 0.72 16.93 -7.81
N HIS A 192 -0.48 16.35 -7.81
CA HIS A 192 -1.24 16.18 -9.05
C HIS A 192 -1.74 17.50 -9.64
N LYS A 193 -2.17 18.44 -8.81
CA LYS A 193 -2.51 19.79 -9.27
C LYS A 193 -1.35 20.49 -9.93
N HIS A 194 -0.18 20.42 -9.31
CA HIS A 194 1.06 21.02 -9.83
C HIS A 194 1.51 20.33 -11.12
N HIS A 195 1.52 18.99 -11.14
CA HIS A 195 1.96 18.22 -12.30
C HIS A 195 1.08 18.43 -13.54
N LEU A 196 -0.25 18.45 -13.33
CA LEU A 196 -1.23 18.62 -14.40
C LEU A 196 -1.48 20.10 -14.77
N CYS A 197 -0.95 21.05 -13.99
CA CYS A 197 -1.25 22.47 -14.10
C CYS A 197 -2.79 22.74 -14.09
N ASP A 198 -3.54 21.91 -13.33
CA ASP A 198 -4.99 22.00 -13.23
C ASP A 198 -5.43 22.14 -11.76
N PRO A 199 -6.03 23.30 -11.37
CA PRO A 199 -6.49 23.51 -10.00
C PRO A 199 -7.70 22.61 -9.63
N ASN A 200 -8.38 22.03 -10.61
CA ASN A 200 -9.53 21.15 -10.41
C ASN A 200 -9.15 19.67 -10.24
N ALA A 201 -7.93 19.27 -10.57
CA ALA A 201 -7.48 17.90 -10.40
C ALA A 201 -7.44 17.47 -8.92
N ALA A 202 -7.53 16.18 -8.67
CA ALA A 202 -7.29 15.53 -7.39
C ALA A 202 -8.28 15.88 -6.23
N TRP A 203 -9.38 16.55 -6.49
CA TRP A 203 -10.38 16.85 -5.46
C TRP A 203 -11.26 15.65 -5.10
N GLY A 204 -11.58 14.81 -6.06
CA GLY A 204 -12.37 13.58 -5.87
C GLY A 204 -11.48 12.34 -5.72
N GLU A 205 -10.44 12.27 -6.54
CA GLU A 205 -9.60 11.08 -6.67
C GLU A 205 -8.76 10.79 -5.40
N VAL A 206 -8.19 11.82 -4.79
CA VAL A 206 -7.36 11.66 -3.58
C VAL A 206 -8.20 11.23 -2.37
N PRO A 207 -9.36 11.83 -2.06
CA PRO A 207 -10.29 11.27 -1.08
C PRO A 207 -10.72 9.83 -1.39
N GLN A 208 -11.02 9.52 -2.66
CA GLN A 208 -11.39 8.18 -3.07
C GLN A 208 -10.28 7.17 -2.78
N MET A 209 -9.01 7.50 -3.07
CA MET A 209 -7.88 6.62 -2.77
C MET A 209 -7.74 6.33 -1.27
N LEU A 210 -7.83 7.36 -0.42
CA LEU A 210 -7.64 7.19 1.03
C LEU A 210 -8.84 6.50 1.69
N PHE A 211 -10.07 7.01 1.47
CA PHE A 211 -11.24 6.58 2.25
C PHE A 211 -11.97 5.39 1.66
N ASP A 212 -11.87 5.15 0.35
CA ASP A 212 -12.49 4.01 -0.33
C ASP A 212 -11.44 2.99 -0.82
N GLY A 213 -10.40 3.45 -1.48
CA GLY A 213 -9.34 2.61 -2.05
C GLY A 213 -8.60 1.81 -0.99
N ASN A 214 -8.06 2.48 0.03
CA ASN A 214 -7.34 1.81 1.12
C ASN A 214 -8.22 0.82 1.88
N VAL A 215 -9.49 1.15 2.10
CA VAL A 215 -10.44 0.24 2.75
C VAL A 215 -10.64 -1.03 1.90
N LYS A 216 -10.91 -0.88 0.60
CA LYS A 216 -11.09 -2.02 -0.31
C LYS A 216 -9.83 -2.86 -0.46
N ILE A 217 -8.65 -2.24 -0.46
CA ILE A 217 -7.36 -2.94 -0.44
C ILE A 217 -7.24 -3.77 0.84
N ALA A 218 -7.47 -3.17 2.00
CA ALA A 218 -7.38 -3.86 3.29
C ALA A 218 -8.38 -5.03 3.38
N GLU A 219 -9.61 -4.88 2.91
CA GLU A 219 -10.65 -5.91 2.90
C GLU A 219 -10.32 -7.13 2.01
N ARG A 220 -9.31 -7.04 1.11
CA ARG A 220 -8.80 -8.22 0.39
C ARG A 220 -7.94 -9.15 1.25
N TYR A 221 -7.42 -8.64 2.36
CA TYR A 221 -6.53 -9.38 3.27
C TYR A 221 -7.17 -9.69 4.62
N PHE A 222 -8.05 -8.82 5.09
CA PHE A 222 -8.69 -8.94 6.41
C PHE A 222 -10.17 -9.29 6.27
N PRO A 223 -10.67 -10.23 7.08
CA PRO A 223 -12.04 -10.73 6.92
C PRO A 223 -13.13 -9.78 7.46
N GLN A 224 -12.74 -8.82 8.31
CA GLN A 224 -13.68 -7.87 8.89
C GLN A 224 -14.06 -6.78 7.91
N LYS A 225 -15.27 -6.24 8.02
CA LYS A 225 -15.67 -4.99 7.38
C LYS A 225 -14.91 -3.83 8.02
N LEU A 226 -14.22 -3.03 7.22
CA LEU A 226 -13.36 -1.92 7.64
C LEU A 226 -13.91 -0.57 7.18
N GLY A 227 -13.36 0.52 7.72
CA GLY A 227 -13.58 1.90 7.26
C GLY A 227 -14.99 2.45 7.45
N VAL A 228 -15.83 1.81 8.28
CA VAL A 228 -17.20 2.27 8.55
C VAL A 228 -17.54 2.14 10.03
N LEU A 229 -18.27 3.11 10.55
CA LEU A 229 -18.86 3.04 11.88
C LEU A 229 -20.24 2.38 11.78
N LYS A 230 -20.25 1.05 11.86
CA LYS A 230 -21.46 0.23 11.72
C LYS A 230 -21.38 -1.01 12.62
N GLU A 231 -22.51 -1.43 13.16
CA GLU A 231 -22.60 -2.68 13.90
C GLU A 231 -22.11 -3.87 13.06
N GLY A 232 -21.25 -4.69 13.63
CA GLY A 232 -20.60 -5.84 12.96
C GLY A 232 -19.33 -5.50 12.16
N ALA A 233 -18.96 -4.21 12.01
CA ALA A 233 -17.66 -3.82 11.47
C ALA A 233 -16.56 -3.86 12.52
N ALA A 234 -15.29 -3.93 12.08
CA ALA A 234 -14.15 -3.78 12.98
C ALA A 234 -14.17 -2.39 13.62
N ALA A 235 -13.93 -2.32 14.91
CA ALA A 235 -13.82 -1.05 15.62
C ALA A 235 -12.39 -0.52 15.50
N ASP A 236 -12.02 -0.12 14.27
CA ASP A 236 -10.78 0.60 13.95
C ASP A 236 -11.14 2.09 13.85
N VAL A 237 -10.79 2.88 14.86
CA VAL A 237 -11.26 4.27 15.02
C VAL A 237 -10.12 5.16 15.52
N ILE A 238 -10.03 6.36 14.97
CA ILE A 238 -9.21 7.44 15.52
C ILE A 238 -10.11 8.59 16.01
N VAL A 239 -9.70 9.27 17.05
CA VAL A 239 -10.29 10.53 17.49
C VAL A 239 -9.29 11.63 17.24
N VAL A 240 -9.74 12.66 16.51
CA VAL A 240 -8.92 13.79 16.10
C VAL A 240 -9.37 15.04 16.88
N ASP A 241 -8.44 15.66 17.60
CA ASP A 241 -8.64 16.93 18.30
C ASP A 241 -8.47 18.08 17.29
N TYR A 242 -9.58 18.44 16.65
CA TYR A 242 -9.61 19.42 15.58
C TYR A 242 -10.68 20.48 15.85
N ASP A 243 -10.24 21.73 15.95
CA ASP A 243 -11.10 22.90 16.09
C ASP A 243 -11.21 23.61 14.72
N PRO A 244 -12.31 23.44 13.99
CA PRO A 244 -12.44 23.96 12.63
C PRO A 244 -12.61 25.50 12.64
N LEU A 245 -11.83 26.19 11.81
CA LEU A 245 -11.93 27.65 11.62
C LEU A 245 -13.24 28.09 10.97
N THR A 246 -13.93 27.17 10.28
CA THR A 246 -15.23 27.39 9.63
C THR A 246 -16.15 26.22 9.97
N PRO A 247 -17.49 26.37 9.92
CA PRO A 247 -18.41 25.28 10.17
C PRO A 247 -18.12 24.07 9.28
N MET A 248 -17.96 22.89 9.88
CA MET A 248 -17.72 21.62 9.19
C MET A 248 -19.05 20.90 8.95
N ASN A 249 -19.21 20.34 7.75
CA ASN A 249 -20.35 19.54 7.34
C ASN A 249 -19.94 18.47 6.32
N GLY A 250 -20.90 17.67 5.83
CA GLY A 250 -20.60 16.58 4.89
C GLY A 250 -19.96 17.02 3.57
N ASP A 251 -20.25 18.24 3.11
CA ASP A 251 -19.80 18.73 1.80
C ASP A 251 -18.35 19.26 1.85
N ASN A 252 -17.86 19.68 3.03
CA ASN A 252 -16.55 20.28 3.19
C ASN A 252 -15.59 19.50 4.09
N THR A 253 -15.99 18.33 4.60
CA THR A 253 -15.15 17.48 5.48
C THR A 253 -13.78 17.16 4.84
N ASN A 254 -13.77 16.78 3.55
CA ASN A 254 -12.53 16.49 2.83
C ASN A 254 -11.58 17.70 2.78
N SER A 255 -12.13 18.90 2.63
CA SER A 255 -11.35 20.14 2.65
C SER A 255 -10.78 20.44 4.05
N HIS A 256 -11.54 20.18 5.11
CA HIS A 256 -11.05 20.31 6.48
C HIS A 256 -9.92 19.32 6.76
N ILE A 257 -10.02 18.08 6.29
CA ILE A 257 -8.92 17.10 6.41
C ILE A 257 -7.71 17.61 5.64
N LEU A 258 -7.88 18.02 4.39
CA LEU A 258 -6.79 18.46 3.50
C LEU A 258 -6.04 19.68 4.04
N PHE A 259 -6.74 20.68 4.53
CA PHE A 259 -6.16 21.98 4.89
C PHE A 259 -5.92 22.18 6.38
N GLY A 260 -6.65 21.46 7.23
CA GLY A 260 -6.67 21.73 8.67
C GLY A 260 -6.20 20.59 9.57
N MET A 261 -6.31 19.33 9.11
CA MET A 261 -5.94 18.18 9.94
C MET A 261 -4.51 17.69 9.68
N THR A 262 -3.88 17.18 10.74
CA THR A 262 -2.57 16.52 10.71
C THR A 262 -2.60 15.31 11.64
N GLY A 263 -1.74 14.32 11.44
CA GLY A 263 -1.64 13.16 12.32
C GLY A 263 -1.33 13.50 13.79
N LYS A 264 -0.69 14.64 14.04
CA LYS A 264 -0.41 15.12 15.40
C LYS A 264 -1.67 15.45 16.22
N GLN A 265 -2.80 15.69 15.56
CA GLN A 265 -4.08 15.95 16.19
C GLN A 265 -4.84 14.68 16.59
N VAL A 266 -4.34 13.49 16.22
CA VAL A 266 -4.91 12.22 16.69
C VAL A 266 -4.63 12.09 18.18
N VAL A 267 -5.68 12.01 18.99
CA VAL A 267 -5.60 11.90 20.46
C VAL A 267 -5.90 10.49 20.95
N THR A 268 -6.66 9.72 20.20
CA THR A 268 -7.02 8.33 20.55
C THR A 268 -6.95 7.46 19.31
N THR A 269 -6.43 6.25 19.46
CA THR A 269 -6.39 5.21 18.43
C THR A 269 -6.94 3.91 19.00
N VAL A 270 -7.91 3.35 18.29
CA VAL A 270 -8.53 2.06 18.61
C VAL A 270 -8.34 1.15 17.39
N ALA A 271 -7.89 -0.08 17.60
CA ALA A 271 -7.83 -1.12 16.58
C ALA A 271 -8.53 -2.38 17.06
N ASN A 272 -9.44 -2.88 16.26
CA ASN A 272 -10.27 -4.07 16.57
C ASN A 272 -10.92 -4.00 17.97
N GLY A 273 -11.36 -2.82 18.38
CA GLY A 273 -11.98 -2.56 19.69
C GLY A 273 -11.01 -2.41 20.87
N LYS A 274 -9.70 -2.56 20.65
CA LYS A 274 -8.67 -2.35 21.67
C LYS A 274 -8.13 -0.92 21.57
N VAL A 275 -8.14 -0.18 22.67
CA VAL A 275 -7.52 1.15 22.74
C VAL A 275 -6.01 0.98 22.77
N LEU A 276 -5.32 1.53 21.76
CA LEU A 276 -3.85 1.49 21.64
C LEU A 276 -3.20 2.76 22.15
N MET A 277 -3.85 3.89 21.94
CA MET A 277 -3.42 5.22 22.43
C MET A 277 -4.63 5.98 22.95
N LYS A 278 -4.49 6.67 24.06
CA LYS A 278 -5.51 7.55 24.64
C LYS A 278 -4.85 8.82 25.15
N ASP A 279 -5.45 9.98 24.84
CA ASP A 279 -4.93 11.30 25.21
C ASP A 279 -3.45 11.50 24.80
N ARG A 280 -3.04 10.94 23.64
CA ARG A 280 -1.68 10.91 23.07
C ARG A 280 -0.67 10.07 23.87
N GLU A 281 -1.14 9.24 24.80
CA GLU A 281 -0.32 8.28 25.54
C GLU A 281 -0.60 6.86 25.06
N LEU A 282 0.45 6.08 24.81
CA LEU A 282 0.31 4.67 24.45
C LEU A 282 -0.17 3.89 25.68
N VAL A 283 -1.17 3.04 25.51
CA VAL A 283 -1.75 2.23 26.58
C VAL A 283 -1.54 0.73 26.38
N SER A 284 -1.01 0.33 25.23
CA SER A 284 -0.75 -1.07 24.89
C SER A 284 0.70 -1.52 25.13
N ILE A 285 1.60 -0.57 25.27
CA ILE A 285 3.05 -0.79 25.50
C ILE A 285 3.58 0.26 26.51
N ASP A 286 4.60 -0.10 27.26
CA ASP A 286 5.33 0.78 28.18
C ASP A 286 6.39 1.61 27.44
#